data_01963b7c43ceb06303f2e3226dc930c7
#
_entry.id   01963b7c43ceb06303f2e3226dc930c7
#
_cell.length_a   1.000
_cell.length_b   1.000
_cell.length_c   1.000
_cell.angle_alpha   90.00
_cell.angle_beta   90.00
_cell.angle_gamma   90.00
#
_symmetry.space_group_name_H-M   'P 1'
#
loop_
_entity.id
_entity.type
_entity.pdbx_description
1 polymer ?
#
loop_
_entity_poly.entity_id
_entity_poly.type
_entity_poly.pdbx_seq_one_letter_code
_entity_poly.pdbx_strand_id
1 'polypeptide(L)'
;MGQGGDGAFAAMERSALAVAMRQELWLYPSVEILHILGFVTLVGSIAVLDLRLLGLSRQVTVRGLARHVLPWALGALIVIVPTGLMMFLAHATDFVSNRAFLAKLCLIFAAGINAAAFHVGAYRSVDQWDSGAATPALAKIHALLSLSIWMGVIACGRLLAYL
;
A
#
# COMPACT_ATOMS: atom_id res chain seq x y z
N MET A 1 -1.68 -30.30 -12.97
CA MET A 1 -1.58 -30.09 -11.48
C MET A 1 -2.25 -28.76 -11.08
N GLY A 2 -3.44 -28.40 -11.60
CA GLY A 2 -4.12 -27.11 -11.36
C GLY A 2 -5.45 -27.17 -10.59
N GLN A 3 -6.00 -28.36 -10.33
CA GLN A 3 -7.37 -28.49 -9.80
C GLN A 3 -7.52 -28.22 -8.28
N GLY A 4 -6.44 -28.21 -7.50
CA GLY A 4 -6.51 -28.00 -6.06
C GLY A 4 -6.66 -26.51 -5.66
N GLY A 5 -6.08 -25.60 -6.42
CA GLY A 5 -6.11 -24.17 -6.14
C GLY A 5 -7.46 -23.54 -6.45
N ASP A 6 -8.05 -23.89 -7.59
CA ASP A 6 -9.36 -23.37 -8.04
C ASP A 6 -10.48 -23.76 -7.07
N GLY A 7 -10.40 -24.98 -6.49
CA GLY A 7 -11.32 -25.44 -5.47
C GLY A 7 -11.25 -24.65 -4.15
N ALA A 8 -10.06 -24.22 -3.73
CA ALA A 8 -9.87 -23.45 -2.49
C ALA A 8 -10.42 -22.03 -2.62
N PHE A 9 -10.12 -21.33 -3.72
CA PHE A 9 -10.64 -19.98 -3.97
C PHE A 9 -12.16 -19.98 -4.17
N ALA A 10 -12.68 -20.96 -4.90
CA ALA A 10 -14.13 -21.15 -5.02
C ALA A 10 -14.82 -21.50 -3.68
N ALA A 11 -14.11 -22.15 -2.75
CA ALA A 11 -14.61 -22.37 -1.39
C ALA A 11 -14.64 -21.07 -0.56
N MET A 12 -13.62 -20.20 -0.71
CA MET A 12 -13.59 -18.87 -0.08
C MET A 12 -14.75 -17.99 -0.56
N GLU A 13 -15.05 -17.99 -1.84
CA GLU A 13 -16.19 -17.26 -2.43
C GLU A 13 -17.57 -17.74 -1.95
N ARG A 14 -17.65 -18.95 -1.42
CA ARG A 14 -18.86 -19.51 -0.81
C ARG A 14 -19.02 -19.18 0.67
N SER A 15 -18.06 -18.50 1.27
CA SER A 15 -18.17 -18.06 2.66
C SER A 15 -19.33 -17.08 2.86
N ALA A 16 -19.93 -17.06 4.04
CA ALA A 16 -21.05 -16.17 4.36
C ALA A 16 -20.70 -14.70 4.10
N LEU A 17 -19.45 -14.29 4.42
CA LEU A 17 -18.96 -12.94 4.19
C LEU A 17 -18.88 -12.62 2.68
N ALA A 18 -18.31 -13.52 1.87
CA ALA A 18 -18.21 -13.33 0.43
C ALA A 18 -19.59 -13.26 -0.24
N VAL A 19 -20.54 -14.09 0.22
CA VAL A 19 -21.92 -14.04 -0.25
C VAL A 19 -22.57 -12.71 0.11
N ALA A 20 -22.45 -12.26 1.37
CA ALA A 20 -22.97 -10.98 1.80
C ALA A 20 -22.38 -9.81 1.00
N MET A 21 -21.05 -9.82 0.76
CA MET A 21 -20.37 -8.80 -0.06
C MET A 21 -20.94 -8.67 -1.47
N ARG A 22 -21.43 -9.78 -2.07
CA ARG A 22 -22.03 -9.76 -3.42
C ARG A 22 -23.52 -9.49 -3.46
N GLN A 23 -24.25 -9.84 -2.39
CA GLN A 23 -25.71 -9.77 -2.37
C GLN A 23 -26.26 -8.50 -1.73
N GLU A 24 -25.55 -7.97 -0.72
CA GLU A 24 -25.98 -6.76 -0.03
C GLU A 24 -25.62 -5.50 -0.82
N LEU A 25 -26.63 -4.73 -1.19
CA LEU A 25 -26.54 -3.58 -2.10
C LEU A 25 -25.49 -2.55 -1.67
N TRP A 26 -25.34 -2.30 -0.38
CA TRP A 26 -24.48 -1.24 0.16
C TRP A 26 -23.17 -1.75 0.77
N LEU A 27 -23.02 -3.06 0.98
CA LEU A 27 -21.86 -3.59 1.70
C LEU A 27 -20.59 -3.44 0.88
N TYR A 28 -20.57 -3.92 -0.36
CA TYR A 28 -19.40 -3.83 -1.24
C TYR A 28 -18.97 -2.38 -1.48
N PRO A 29 -19.85 -1.45 -1.89
CA PRO A 29 -19.49 -0.05 -2.07
C PRO A 29 -18.95 0.62 -0.78
N SER A 30 -19.50 0.30 0.38
CA SER A 30 -19.04 0.85 1.65
C SER A 30 -17.64 0.37 2.00
N VAL A 31 -17.35 -0.93 1.82
CA VAL A 31 -16.03 -1.52 2.05
C VAL A 31 -15.01 -0.93 1.06
N GLU A 32 -15.39 -0.76 -0.20
CA GLU A 32 -14.54 -0.16 -1.22
C GLU A 32 -14.20 1.29 -0.90
N ILE A 33 -15.18 2.10 -0.47
CA ILE A 33 -14.93 3.48 -0.04
C ILE A 33 -13.94 3.53 1.14
N LEU A 34 -14.14 2.68 2.16
CA LEU A 34 -13.22 2.60 3.29
C LEU A 34 -11.82 2.18 2.86
N HIS A 35 -11.72 1.22 1.93
CA HIS A 35 -10.44 0.79 1.36
C HIS A 35 -9.74 1.94 0.63
N ILE A 36 -10.46 2.69 -0.20
CA ILE A 36 -9.92 3.85 -0.94
C ILE A 36 -9.47 4.93 0.04
N LEU A 37 -10.26 5.28 1.06
CA LEU A 37 -9.89 6.28 2.06
C LEU A 37 -8.62 5.87 2.83
N GLY A 38 -8.53 4.61 3.25
CA GLY A 38 -7.33 4.07 3.87
C GLY A 38 -6.13 4.16 2.91
N PHE A 39 -6.30 3.74 1.66
CA PHE A 39 -5.25 3.76 0.65
C PHE A 39 -4.72 5.18 0.36
N VAL A 40 -5.62 6.16 0.20
CA VAL A 40 -5.23 7.57 0.02
C VAL A 40 -4.46 8.09 1.23
N THR A 41 -4.89 7.74 2.45
CA THR A 41 -4.20 8.11 3.69
C THR A 41 -2.81 7.49 3.75
N LEU A 42 -2.67 6.21 3.42
CA LEU A 42 -1.38 5.51 3.40
C LEU A 42 -0.42 6.15 2.40
N VAL A 43 -0.82 6.23 1.13
CA VAL A 43 0.03 6.73 0.05
C VAL A 43 0.34 8.22 0.25
N GLY A 44 -0.62 9.02 0.68
CA GLY A 44 -0.43 10.44 0.99
C GLY A 44 0.59 10.65 2.10
N SER A 45 0.50 9.88 3.19
CA SER A 45 1.45 9.94 4.31
C SER A 45 2.88 9.59 3.88
N ILE A 46 3.03 8.52 3.09
CA ILE A 46 4.33 8.09 2.56
C ILE A 46 4.87 9.13 1.58
N ALA A 47 4.05 9.62 0.65
CA ALA A 47 4.46 10.60 -0.35
C ALA A 47 4.97 11.91 0.28
N VAL A 48 4.33 12.39 1.35
CA VAL A 48 4.79 13.59 2.07
C VAL A 48 6.19 13.38 2.65
N LEU A 49 6.47 12.21 3.24
CA LEU A 49 7.80 11.88 3.75
C LEU A 49 8.82 11.75 2.61
N ASP A 50 8.47 11.05 1.53
CA ASP A 50 9.34 10.85 0.37
C ASP A 50 9.70 12.19 -0.30
N LEU A 51 8.75 13.07 -0.49
CA LEU A 51 8.98 14.42 -1.04
C LEU A 51 9.92 15.23 -0.13
N ARG A 52 9.79 15.10 1.20
CA ARG A 52 10.73 15.72 2.14
C ARG A 52 12.13 15.15 1.99
N LEU A 53 12.28 13.84 1.83
CA LEU A 53 13.57 13.19 1.60
C LEU A 53 14.22 13.64 0.28
N LEU A 54 13.41 13.90 -0.75
CA LEU A 54 13.89 14.45 -2.03
C LEU A 54 14.32 15.91 -1.95
N GLY A 55 13.99 16.59 -0.86
CA GLY A 55 14.44 17.95 -0.59
C GLY A 55 13.38 19.05 -0.65
N LEU A 56 12.10 18.67 -0.75
CA LEU A 56 11.00 19.64 -0.56
C LEU A 56 10.90 19.98 0.94
N SER A 57 10.50 21.23 1.23
CA SER A 57 10.25 21.69 2.61
C SER A 57 11.38 21.35 3.60
N ARG A 58 12.63 21.68 3.24
CA ARG A 58 13.84 21.34 4.02
C ARG A 58 13.85 21.92 5.43
N GLN A 59 13.04 22.95 5.70
CA GLN A 59 12.83 23.51 7.03
C GLN A 59 12.12 22.56 8.01
N VAL A 60 11.40 21.56 7.49
CA VAL A 60 10.73 20.54 8.32
C VAL A 60 11.72 19.41 8.59
N THR A 61 11.87 19.02 9.85
CA THR A 61 12.73 17.89 10.23
C THR A 61 12.16 16.57 9.73
N VAL A 62 13.01 15.68 9.20
CA VAL A 62 12.59 14.35 8.72
C VAL A 62 12.03 13.52 9.87
N ARG A 63 12.71 13.54 11.03
CA ARG A 63 12.26 12.81 12.23
C ARG A 63 10.92 13.33 12.74
N GLY A 64 10.73 14.65 12.81
CA GLY A 64 9.46 15.25 13.22
C GLY A 64 8.33 14.87 12.29
N LEU A 65 8.56 14.97 10.99
CA LEU A 65 7.59 14.58 9.97
C LEU A 65 7.26 13.08 10.03
N ALA A 66 8.28 12.21 10.10
CA ALA A 66 8.08 10.77 10.22
C ALA A 66 7.24 10.40 11.45
N ARG A 67 7.52 11.00 12.63
CA ARG A 67 6.73 10.79 13.85
C ARG A 67 5.27 11.21 13.69
N HIS A 68 4.99 12.15 12.81
CA HIS A 68 3.63 12.62 12.55
C HIS A 68 2.90 11.76 11.52
N VAL A 69 3.55 11.42 10.39
CA VAL A 69 2.86 10.74 9.28
C VAL A 69 2.84 9.21 9.40
N LEU A 70 3.86 8.58 10.02
CA LEU A 70 3.92 7.11 10.14
C LEU A 70 2.76 6.50 10.94
N PRO A 71 2.28 7.10 12.06
CA PRO A 71 1.10 6.58 12.73
C PRO A 71 -0.15 6.55 11.85
N TRP A 72 -0.34 7.56 10.98
CA TRP A 72 -1.43 7.59 10.01
C TRP A 72 -1.28 6.50 8.95
N ALA A 73 -0.07 6.30 8.44
CA ALA A 73 0.21 5.22 7.50
C ALA A 73 -0.07 3.83 8.11
N LEU A 74 0.37 3.60 9.36
CA LEU A 74 0.11 2.35 10.07
C LEU A 74 -1.37 2.17 10.39
N GLY A 75 -2.05 3.24 10.84
CA GLY A 75 -3.49 3.23 11.08
C GLY A 75 -4.29 2.91 9.80
N ALA A 76 -3.86 3.46 8.67
CA ALA A 76 -4.46 3.17 7.38
C ALA A 76 -4.35 1.68 7.00
N LEU A 77 -3.23 1.02 7.31
CA LEU A 77 -3.06 -0.43 7.08
C LEU A 77 -4.08 -1.27 7.85
N ILE A 78 -4.46 -0.85 9.08
CA ILE A 78 -5.48 -1.53 9.87
C ILE A 78 -6.84 -1.52 9.16
N VAL A 79 -7.11 -0.51 8.34
CA VAL A 79 -8.33 -0.41 7.53
C VAL A 79 -8.17 -1.13 6.20
N ILE A 80 -7.04 -0.90 5.49
CA ILE A 80 -6.81 -1.42 4.13
C ILE A 80 -6.76 -2.94 4.11
N VAL A 81 -6.07 -3.56 5.09
CA VAL A 81 -5.87 -5.02 5.08
C VAL A 81 -7.19 -5.77 5.21
N PRO A 82 -8.06 -5.52 6.22
CA PRO A 82 -9.33 -6.24 6.30
C PRO A 82 -10.27 -5.90 5.14
N THR A 83 -10.38 -4.63 4.73
CA THR A 83 -11.26 -4.25 3.61
C THR A 83 -10.79 -4.85 2.29
N GLY A 84 -9.48 -4.86 2.03
CA GLY A 84 -8.91 -5.53 0.86
C GLY A 84 -9.12 -7.04 0.87
N LEU A 85 -9.03 -7.68 2.04
CA LEU A 85 -9.32 -9.10 2.18
C LEU A 85 -10.80 -9.41 1.95
N MET A 86 -11.72 -8.57 2.45
CA MET A 86 -13.16 -8.73 2.18
C MET A 86 -13.47 -8.63 0.69
N MET A 87 -12.88 -7.64 -0.01
CA MET A 87 -13.04 -7.49 -1.46
C MET A 87 -12.44 -8.69 -2.21
N PHE A 88 -11.27 -9.18 -1.78
CA PHE A 88 -10.65 -10.37 -2.35
C PHE A 88 -11.55 -11.61 -2.20
N LEU A 89 -12.10 -11.85 -1.01
CA LEU A 89 -12.99 -13.00 -0.76
C LEU A 89 -14.25 -12.98 -1.64
N ALA A 90 -14.73 -11.80 -2.01
CA ALA A 90 -15.90 -11.67 -2.87
C ALA A 90 -15.65 -12.17 -4.31
N HIS A 91 -14.40 -12.05 -4.83
CA HIS A 91 -14.02 -12.35 -6.21
C HIS A 91 -12.64 -12.99 -6.29
N ALA A 92 -12.36 -13.98 -5.44
CA ALA A 92 -11.01 -14.55 -5.28
C ALA A 92 -10.49 -15.22 -6.56
N THR A 93 -11.35 -15.95 -7.27
CA THR A 93 -11.00 -16.62 -8.53
C THR A 93 -10.64 -15.64 -9.64
N ASP A 94 -11.38 -14.54 -9.75
CA ASP A 94 -11.09 -13.50 -10.74
C ASP A 94 -9.77 -12.78 -10.42
N PHE A 95 -9.54 -12.42 -9.16
CA PHE A 95 -8.35 -11.70 -8.75
C PHE A 95 -7.07 -12.52 -8.91
N VAL A 96 -7.05 -13.81 -8.56
CA VAL A 96 -5.84 -14.62 -8.70
C VAL A 96 -5.47 -14.91 -10.15
N SER A 97 -6.43 -14.85 -11.07
CA SER A 97 -6.17 -14.98 -12.51
C SER A 97 -5.76 -13.66 -13.17
N ASN A 98 -6.01 -12.52 -12.50
CA ASN A 98 -5.74 -11.19 -13.03
C ASN A 98 -4.26 -10.78 -12.83
N ARG A 99 -3.53 -10.56 -13.93
CA ARG A 99 -2.11 -10.17 -13.91
C ARG A 99 -1.87 -8.83 -13.21
N ALA A 100 -2.79 -7.88 -13.34
CA ALA A 100 -2.66 -6.58 -12.69
C ALA A 100 -2.77 -6.71 -11.16
N PHE A 101 -3.63 -7.61 -10.67
CA PHE A 101 -3.72 -7.92 -9.24
C PHE A 101 -2.43 -8.52 -8.70
N LEU A 102 -1.86 -9.51 -9.38
CA LEU A 102 -0.60 -10.13 -8.98
C LEU A 102 0.55 -9.12 -8.99
N ALA A 103 0.65 -8.30 -10.04
CA ALA A 103 1.64 -7.22 -10.10
C ALA A 103 1.47 -6.22 -8.95
N LYS A 104 0.23 -5.82 -8.62
CA LYS A 104 -0.08 -4.96 -7.47
C LYS A 104 0.42 -5.55 -6.16
N LEU A 105 0.20 -6.84 -5.91
CA LEU A 105 0.69 -7.51 -4.70
C LEU A 105 2.21 -7.52 -4.62
N CYS A 106 2.90 -7.85 -5.74
CA CYS A 106 4.35 -7.80 -5.81
C CYS A 106 4.90 -6.39 -5.51
N LEU A 107 4.26 -5.35 -6.05
CA LEU A 107 4.64 -3.95 -5.79
C LEU A 107 4.42 -3.55 -4.33
N ILE A 108 3.31 -3.95 -3.72
CA ILE A 108 3.05 -3.70 -2.29
C ILE A 108 4.12 -4.37 -1.42
N PHE A 109 4.50 -5.61 -1.74
CA PHE A 109 5.57 -6.31 -1.04
C PHE A 109 6.92 -5.61 -1.23
N ALA A 110 7.23 -5.16 -2.45
CA ALA A 110 8.44 -4.38 -2.73
C ALA A 110 8.46 -3.05 -1.98
N ALA A 111 7.31 -2.36 -1.83
CA ALA A 111 7.19 -1.15 -1.02
C ALA A 111 7.53 -1.44 0.46
N GLY A 112 7.05 -2.55 1.01
CA GLY A 112 7.37 -2.99 2.38
C GLY A 112 8.87 -3.26 2.56
N ILE A 113 9.49 -3.95 1.61
CA ILE A 113 10.95 -4.19 1.63
C ILE A 113 11.71 -2.86 1.55
N ASN A 114 11.33 -1.96 0.66
CA ASN A 114 11.96 -0.64 0.53
C ASN A 114 11.85 0.17 1.82
N ALA A 115 10.68 0.18 2.46
CA ALA A 115 10.47 0.85 3.74
C ALA A 115 11.33 0.24 4.85
N ALA A 116 11.40 -1.09 4.95
CA ALA A 116 12.25 -1.78 5.92
C ALA A 116 13.74 -1.45 5.69
N ALA A 117 14.21 -1.52 4.45
CA ALA A 117 15.59 -1.20 4.08
C ALA A 117 15.95 0.26 4.40
N PHE A 118 15.06 1.21 4.15
CA PHE A 118 15.22 2.61 4.53
C PHE A 118 15.38 2.76 6.04
N HIS A 119 14.51 2.14 6.84
CA HIS A 119 14.54 2.26 8.30
C HIS A 119 15.76 1.59 8.94
N VAL A 120 16.18 0.44 8.42
CA VAL A 120 17.38 -0.27 8.91
C VAL A 120 18.68 0.43 8.44
N GLY A 121 18.63 1.09 7.27
CA GLY A 121 19.78 1.75 6.65
C GLY A 121 19.81 3.26 6.91
N ALA A 122 19.40 4.04 5.92
CA ALA A 122 19.57 5.49 5.88
C ALA A 122 18.93 6.23 7.08
N TYR A 123 17.80 5.75 7.58
CA TYR A 123 17.10 6.40 8.69
C TYR A 123 17.85 6.30 10.04
N ARG A 124 18.71 5.32 10.23
CA ARG A 124 19.53 5.19 11.47
C ARG A 124 20.47 6.38 11.70
N SER A 125 20.93 7.01 10.63
CA SER A 125 21.80 8.19 10.69
C SER A 125 21.02 9.51 10.58
N VAL A 126 19.71 9.51 10.73
CA VAL A 126 18.85 10.68 10.50
C VAL A 126 19.29 11.89 11.31
N ASP A 127 19.77 11.73 12.54
CA ASP A 127 20.22 12.82 13.41
C ASP A 127 21.39 13.63 12.80
N GLN A 128 22.16 13.03 11.89
CA GLN A 128 23.30 13.69 11.24
C GLN A 128 22.87 14.60 10.08
N TRP A 129 21.65 14.41 9.55
CA TRP A 129 21.15 15.13 8.36
C TRP A 129 19.70 15.60 8.48
N ASP A 130 19.10 15.51 9.68
CA ASP A 130 17.68 15.81 9.93
C ASP A 130 17.32 17.27 9.65
N SER A 131 18.20 18.21 10.04
CA SER A 131 17.98 19.64 9.88
C SER A 131 19.22 20.34 9.31
N GLY A 132 19.02 21.09 8.22
CA GLY A 132 20.05 21.95 7.62
C GLY A 132 21.08 21.25 6.73
N ALA A 133 21.36 19.97 6.92
CA ALA A 133 22.25 19.20 6.06
C ALA A 133 21.52 18.63 4.84
N ALA A 134 22.27 18.29 3.80
CA ALA A 134 21.71 17.65 2.62
C ALA A 134 21.29 16.20 2.93
N THR A 135 20.09 15.84 2.53
CA THR A 135 19.62 14.45 2.62
C THR A 135 20.57 13.51 1.86
N PRO A 136 21.04 12.40 2.47
CA PRO A 136 21.95 11.45 1.82
C PRO A 136 21.37 10.89 0.52
N ALA A 137 22.25 10.61 -0.45
CA ALA A 137 21.83 10.06 -1.75
C ALA A 137 21.03 8.75 -1.59
N LEU A 138 21.43 7.88 -0.65
CA LEU A 138 20.73 6.64 -0.37
C LEU A 138 19.28 6.89 0.07
N ALA A 139 19.03 7.85 0.96
CA ALA A 139 17.68 8.21 1.39
C ALA A 139 16.82 8.75 0.23
N LYS A 140 17.42 9.52 -0.68
CA LYS A 140 16.72 9.99 -1.90
C LYS A 140 16.38 8.86 -2.86
N ILE A 141 17.27 7.86 -3.00
CA ILE A 141 17.02 6.68 -3.84
C ILE A 141 15.83 5.90 -3.27
N HIS A 142 15.78 5.67 -1.96
CA HIS A 142 14.63 5.01 -1.33
C HIS A 142 13.33 5.78 -1.54
N ALA A 143 13.36 7.11 -1.46
CA ALA A 143 12.18 7.94 -1.68
C ALA A 143 11.69 7.89 -3.13
N LEU A 144 12.59 7.99 -4.12
CA LEU A 144 12.24 7.85 -5.55
C LEU A 144 11.67 6.47 -5.86
N LEU A 145 12.30 5.43 -5.32
CA LEU A 145 11.83 4.05 -5.49
C LEU A 145 10.46 3.87 -4.86
N SER A 146 10.23 4.39 -3.65
CA SER A 146 8.95 4.37 -2.95
C SER A 146 7.86 5.03 -3.79
N LEU A 147 8.05 6.27 -4.25
CA LEU A 147 7.09 6.97 -5.10
C LEU A 147 6.79 6.20 -6.39
N SER A 148 7.82 5.66 -7.05
CA SER A 148 7.65 4.87 -8.28
C SER A 148 6.83 3.60 -8.05
N ILE A 149 7.09 2.89 -6.95
CA ILE A 149 6.35 1.68 -6.58
C ILE A 149 4.88 2.03 -6.29
N TRP A 150 4.60 3.07 -5.51
CA TRP A 150 3.23 3.48 -5.19
C TRP A 150 2.46 3.94 -6.42
N MET A 151 3.11 4.66 -7.35
CA MET A 151 2.51 4.98 -8.66
C MET A 151 2.15 3.71 -9.44
N GLY A 152 3.02 2.71 -9.43
CA GLY A 152 2.74 1.39 -10.01
C GLY A 152 1.56 0.69 -9.34
N VAL A 153 1.46 0.73 -8.01
CA VAL A 153 0.31 0.16 -7.26
C VAL A 153 -1.00 0.83 -7.66
N ILE A 154 -1.00 2.17 -7.79
CA ILE A 154 -2.17 2.94 -8.25
C ILE A 154 -2.55 2.51 -9.67
N ALA A 155 -1.58 2.46 -10.57
CA ALA A 155 -1.81 2.08 -11.97
C ALA A 155 -2.38 0.65 -12.08
N CYS A 156 -1.79 -0.33 -11.36
CA CYS A 156 -2.31 -1.69 -11.32
C CYS A 156 -3.73 -1.75 -10.74
N GLY A 157 -4.00 -0.98 -9.67
CA GLY A 157 -5.34 -0.90 -9.09
C GLY A 157 -6.38 -0.36 -10.06
N ARG A 158 -6.01 0.59 -10.91
CA ARG A 158 -6.90 1.12 -11.95
C ARG A 158 -7.08 0.14 -13.10
N LEU A 159 -6.01 -0.52 -13.54
CA LEU A 159 -6.05 -1.52 -14.62
C LEU A 159 -6.87 -2.75 -14.27
N LEU A 160 -7.02 -3.07 -12.99
CA LEU A 160 -7.83 -4.19 -12.51
C LEU A 160 -9.30 -4.11 -13.00
N ALA A 161 -9.82 -2.91 -13.22
CA ALA A 161 -11.18 -2.70 -13.71
C ALA A 161 -11.33 -2.92 -15.22
N TYR A 162 -10.23 -3.13 -15.96
CA TYR A 162 -10.23 -3.25 -17.43
C TYR A 162 -9.65 -4.57 -17.94
N LEU A 163 -8.99 -5.33 -17.10
CA LEU A 163 -8.34 -6.61 -17.43
C LEU A 163 -8.99 -7.76 -16.70
#